data_198d08b8fd1eb3f5ee5e73ff73fec57e
#
_entry.id   198d08b8fd1eb3f5ee5e73ff73fec57e
#
_cell.length_a   1.000
_cell.length_b   1.000
_cell.length_c   1.000
_cell.angle_alpha   90.00
_cell.angle_beta   90.00
_cell.angle_gamma   90.00
#
_symmetry.space_group_name_H-M   'P 1'
#
loop_
_entity.id
_entity.type
_entity.pdbx_description
1 polymer ?
#
loop_
_entity_poly.entity_id
_entity_poly.type
_entity_poly.pdbx_seq_one_letter_code
_entity_poly.pdbx_strand_id
1 'polypeptide(L)'
;MADYQLIRLTMQLKRVVVTGIGAITPIGNNLDEFWQGMLNGVSGCGPITQFDAAKFKTRIACEIKGFDPLNHMEKKEARKLDRFTQIALAASD
;
A
#
# COMPACT_ATOMS: atom_id res chain seq x y z
N MET A 1 24.15 -6.16 16.01
CA MET A 1 23.47 -6.09 17.33
C MET A 1 24.33 -5.43 18.38
N ALA A 2 25.59 -5.82 18.51
CA ALA A 2 26.52 -5.18 19.45
C ALA A 2 26.71 -3.68 19.16
N ASP A 3 26.80 -3.29 17.90
CA ASP A 3 26.96 -1.90 17.48
C ASP A 3 25.75 -1.03 17.85
N TYR A 4 24.56 -1.57 17.75
CA TYR A 4 23.31 -0.90 18.14
C TYR A 4 23.31 -0.60 19.66
N GLN A 5 23.73 -1.55 20.47
CA GLN A 5 23.81 -1.37 21.93
C GLN A 5 24.84 -0.32 22.31
N LEU A 6 25.99 -0.32 21.63
CA LEU A 6 27.05 0.66 21.86
C LEU A 6 26.58 2.07 21.50
N ILE A 7 25.92 2.25 20.35
CA ILE A 7 25.36 3.52 19.92
C ILE A 7 24.34 4.03 20.96
N ARG A 8 23.49 3.15 21.44
CA ARG A 8 22.47 3.49 22.45
C ARG A 8 23.09 3.94 23.77
N LEU A 9 24.21 3.35 24.17
CA LEU A 9 24.92 3.72 25.39
C LEU A 9 25.64 5.06 25.27
N THR A 10 26.18 5.38 24.08
CA THR A 10 26.95 6.61 23.85
C THR A 10 26.10 7.78 23.41
N MET A 11 24.93 7.52 22.80
CA MET A 11 24.00 8.53 22.28
C MET A 11 22.64 8.35 22.92
N GLN A 12 22.11 9.41 23.51
CA GLN A 12 20.76 9.40 24.05
C GLN A 12 19.75 9.53 22.90
N LEU A 13 19.38 8.41 22.29
CA LEU A 13 18.43 8.36 21.20
C LEU A 13 17.00 8.44 21.74
N LYS A 14 16.16 9.26 21.10
CA LYS A 14 14.72 9.29 21.40
C LYS A 14 14.12 7.95 21.03
N ARG A 15 13.25 7.44 21.89
CA ARG A 15 12.50 6.22 21.63
C ARG A 15 11.36 6.55 20.66
N VAL A 16 11.36 5.88 19.51
CA VAL A 16 10.32 6.02 18.50
C VAL A 16 9.69 4.65 18.30
N VAL A 17 8.35 4.61 18.31
CA VAL A 17 7.60 3.37 18.11
C VAL A 17 6.55 3.56 17.03
N VAL A 18 6.25 2.48 16.30
CA VAL A 18 5.17 2.44 15.33
C VAL A 18 3.90 2.01 16.07
N THR A 19 2.86 2.87 16.02
CA THR A 19 1.60 2.61 16.72
C THR A 19 0.48 2.13 15.79
N GLY A 20 0.69 2.21 14.50
CA GLY A 20 -0.29 1.75 13.52
C GLY A 20 0.35 1.64 12.15
N ILE A 21 -0.22 0.79 11.30
CA ILE A 21 0.22 0.56 9.93
C ILE A 21 -1.02 0.41 9.06
N GLY A 22 -1.02 1.09 7.91
CA GLY A 22 -2.03 0.90 6.88
C GLY A 22 -1.38 0.40 5.59
N ALA A 23 -2.12 -0.39 4.82
CA ALA A 23 -1.63 -0.90 3.56
C ALA A 23 -2.75 -1.04 2.54
N ILE A 24 -2.49 -0.60 1.32
CA ILE A 24 -3.32 -0.88 0.14
C ILE A 24 -2.36 -1.31 -0.96
N THR A 25 -2.48 -2.55 -1.38
CA THR A 25 -1.51 -3.19 -2.28
C THR A 25 -2.23 -4.02 -3.34
N PRO A 26 -1.53 -4.43 -4.42
CA PRO A 26 -2.12 -5.33 -5.41
C PRO A 26 -2.57 -6.70 -4.88
N ILE A 27 -2.13 -7.11 -3.69
CA ILE A 27 -2.51 -8.40 -3.09
C ILE A 27 -3.40 -8.26 -1.87
N GLY A 28 -3.75 -7.03 -1.47
CA GLY A 28 -4.67 -6.82 -0.36
C GLY A 28 -4.96 -5.34 -0.13
N ASN A 29 -6.19 -5.02 0.25
CA ASN A 29 -6.67 -3.66 0.49
C ASN A 29 -6.65 -3.26 1.97
N ASN A 30 -6.13 -4.11 2.82
CA ASN A 30 -5.84 -3.81 4.21
C ASN A 30 -4.62 -4.62 4.66
N LEU A 31 -4.15 -4.35 5.86
CA LEU A 31 -2.94 -4.98 6.36
C LEU A 31 -3.07 -6.50 6.48
N ASP A 32 -4.21 -6.98 6.95
CA ASP A 32 -4.45 -8.43 7.12
C ASP A 32 -4.47 -9.16 5.79
N GLU A 33 -5.18 -8.63 4.79
CA GLU A 33 -5.20 -9.21 3.45
C GLU A 33 -3.82 -9.22 2.81
N PHE A 34 -3.09 -8.12 2.96
CA PHE A 34 -1.72 -8.01 2.45
C PHE A 34 -0.81 -9.07 3.07
N TRP A 35 -0.88 -9.22 4.38
CA TRP A 35 -0.06 -10.19 5.10
C TRP A 35 -0.39 -11.62 4.71
N GLN A 36 -1.69 -11.96 4.62
CA GLN A 36 -2.13 -13.28 4.18
C GLN A 36 -1.70 -13.57 2.74
N GLY A 37 -1.80 -12.57 1.87
CA GLY A 37 -1.32 -12.69 0.49
C GLY A 37 0.17 -12.99 0.41
N MET A 38 0.98 -12.34 1.24
CA MET A 38 2.42 -12.60 1.32
C MET A 38 2.72 -14.01 1.83
N LEU A 39 2.05 -14.43 2.89
CA LEU A 39 2.24 -15.78 3.46
C LEU A 39 1.86 -16.88 2.47
N ASN A 40 0.84 -16.64 1.65
CA ASN A 40 0.36 -17.62 0.66
C ASN A 40 1.08 -17.51 -0.69
N GLY A 41 2.04 -16.60 -0.83
CA GLY A 41 2.79 -16.41 -2.07
C GLY A 41 1.94 -15.91 -3.24
N VAL A 42 0.90 -15.13 -2.96
CA VAL A 42 0.01 -14.59 -3.99
C VAL A 42 0.73 -13.53 -4.81
N SER A 43 0.64 -13.63 -6.15
CA SER A 43 1.15 -12.59 -7.06
C SER A 43 0.06 -11.57 -7.36
N GLY A 44 0.39 -10.29 -7.25
CA GLY A 44 -0.49 -9.19 -7.66
C GLY A 44 -0.38 -8.83 -9.12
N CYS A 45 0.53 -9.45 -9.86
CA CYS A 45 0.76 -9.16 -11.27
C CYS A 45 -0.31 -9.83 -12.13
N GLY A 46 -0.78 -9.11 -13.14
CA GLY A 46 -1.77 -9.63 -14.08
C GLY A 46 -1.94 -8.73 -15.29
N PRO A 47 -2.83 -9.08 -16.23
CA PRO A 47 -3.10 -8.23 -17.38
C PRO A 47 -3.63 -6.86 -16.94
N ILE A 48 -3.24 -5.82 -17.68
CA ILE A 48 -3.73 -4.46 -17.43
C ILE A 48 -5.21 -4.38 -17.73
N THR A 49 -6.01 -3.89 -16.79
CA THR A 49 -7.46 -3.73 -16.93
C THR A 49 -7.91 -2.26 -16.97
N GLN A 50 -7.06 -1.32 -16.55
CA GLN A 50 -7.41 0.11 -16.46
C GLN A 50 -7.53 0.78 -17.83
N PHE A 51 -6.87 0.24 -18.84
CA PHE A 51 -6.94 0.72 -20.22
C PHE A 51 -6.61 -0.43 -21.18
N ASP A 52 -6.87 -0.22 -22.48
CA ASP A 52 -6.52 -1.20 -23.50
C ASP A 52 -5.02 -1.17 -23.80
N ALA A 53 -4.31 -2.18 -23.33
CA ALA A 53 -2.86 -2.29 -23.46
C ALA A 53 -2.40 -3.14 -24.65
N ALA A 54 -3.31 -3.56 -25.53
CA ALA A 54 -2.99 -4.49 -26.62
C ALA A 54 -1.87 -4.01 -27.55
N LYS A 55 -1.75 -2.68 -27.73
CA LYS A 55 -0.74 -2.08 -28.60
C LYS A 55 0.55 -1.67 -27.89
N PHE A 56 0.63 -1.90 -26.58
CA PHE A 56 1.81 -1.57 -25.80
C PHE A 56 2.75 -2.76 -25.66
N LYS A 57 4.04 -2.48 -25.48
CA LYS A 57 5.05 -3.52 -25.25
C LYS A 57 4.82 -4.24 -23.94
N THR A 58 4.48 -3.48 -22.89
CA THR A 58 4.15 -4.03 -21.56
C THR A 58 2.64 -4.10 -21.43
N ARG A 59 2.12 -5.29 -21.13
CA ARG A 59 0.68 -5.56 -21.02
C ARG A 59 0.28 -6.07 -19.65
N ILE A 60 1.23 -6.15 -18.73
CA ILE A 60 1.00 -6.62 -17.37
C ILE A 60 1.37 -5.53 -16.38
N ALA A 61 0.68 -5.51 -15.24
CA ALA A 61 0.95 -4.59 -14.14
C ALA A 61 0.46 -5.20 -12.84
N CYS A 62 0.92 -4.63 -11.73
CA CYS A 62 0.44 -5.00 -10.41
C CYS A 62 -0.59 -3.95 -9.99
N GLU A 63 -1.83 -4.14 -10.41
CA GLU A 63 -2.92 -3.22 -10.14
C GLU A 63 -3.57 -3.51 -8.80
N ILE A 64 -4.03 -2.46 -8.11
CA ILE A 64 -4.84 -2.58 -6.90
C ILE A 64 -6.24 -3.02 -7.32
N LYS A 65 -6.77 -4.06 -6.68
CA LYS A 65 -8.03 -4.70 -7.03
C LYS A 65 -9.08 -4.44 -5.97
N GLY A 66 -10.30 -4.17 -6.42
CA GLY A 66 -11.44 -4.02 -5.51
C GLY A 66 -11.38 -2.80 -4.59
N PHE A 67 -10.57 -1.80 -4.93
CA PHE A 67 -10.49 -0.57 -4.15
C PHE A 67 -11.64 0.36 -4.52
N ASP A 68 -12.46 0.69 -3.53
CA ASP A 68 -13.54 1.68 -3.67
C ASP A 68 -13.23 2.87 -2.77
N PRO A 69 -12.92 4.05 -3.35
CA PRO A 69 -12.62 5.23 -2.54
C PRO A 69 -13.81 5.70 -1.69
N LEU A 70 -15.04 5.35 -2.05
CA LEU A 70 -16.23 5.74 -1.30
C LEU A 70 -16.32 5.08 0.09
N ASN A 71 -15.57 4.00 0.33
CA ASN A 71 -15.46 3.38 1.64
C ASN A 71 -14.61 4.21 2.62
N HIS A 72 -13.83 5.16 2.10
CA HIS A 72 -12.87 5.94 2.88
C HIS A 72 -13.12 7.45 2.85
N MET A 73 -13.88 7.94 1.88
CA MET A 73 -14.13 9.36 1.69
C MET A 73 -15.47 9.62 1.02
N GLU A 74 -15.96 10.85 1.10
CA GLU A 74 -17.18 11.26 0.43
C GLU A 74 -17.00 11.32 -1.10
N LYS A 75 -18.09 11.08 -1.83
CA LYS A 75 -18.10 11.10 -3.29
C LYS A 75 -17.58 12.43 -3.88
N LYS A 76 -17.93 13.53 -3.23
CA LYS A 76 -17.51 14.87 -3.65
C LYS A 76 -15.99 15.02 -3.59
N GLU A 77 -15.39 14.56 -2.51
CA GLU A 77 -13.94 14.58 -2.32
C GLU A 77 -13.23 13.63 -3.29
N ALA A 78 -13.75 12.42 -3.44
CA ALA A 78 -13.17 11.42 -4.33
C ALA A 78 -13.05 11.91 -5.77
N ARG A 79 -14.03 12.66 -6.25
CA ARG A 79 -14.01 13.22 -7.61
C ARG A 79 -12.91 14.24 -7.86
N LYS A 80 -12.46 14.92 -6.82
CA LYS A 80 -11.43 15.96 -6.91
C LYS A 80 -10.02 15.42 -6.79
N LEU A 81 -9.86 14.15 -6.40
CA LEU A 81 -8.57 13.55 -6.08
C LEU A 81 -8.15 12.57 -7.17
N ASP A 82 -6.85 12.57 -7.46
CA ASP A 82 -6.25 11.56 -8.31
C ASP A 82 -6.22 10.22 -7.59
N ARG A 83 -6.09 9.15 -8.36
CA ARG A 83 -6.09 7.78 -7.83
C ARG A 83 -5.03 7.57 -6.74
N PHE A 84 -3.80 8.07 -6.95
CA PHE A 84 -2.73 7.91 -5.97
C PHE A 84 -3.05 8.63 -4.66
N THR A 85 -3.73 9.77 -4.71
CA THR A 85 -4.13 10.51 -3.52
C THR A 85 -5.24 9.79 -2.76
N GLN A 86 -6.21 9.21 -3.47
CA GLN A 86 -7.26 8.39 -2.87
C GLN A 86 -6.67 7.20 -2.11
N ILE A 87 -5.71 6.52 -2.72
CA ILE A 87 -5.03 5.37 -2.12
C ILE A 87 -4.23 5.79 -0.89
N ALA A 88 -3.50 6.89 -0.97
CA ALA A 88 -2.70 7.40 0.14
C ALA A 88 -3.56 7.77 1.35
N LEU A 89 -4.69 8.44 1.13
CA LEU A 89 -5.62 8.80 2.20
C LEU A 89 -6.23 7.56 2.85
N ALA A 90 -6.65 6.59 2.03
CA ALA A 90 -7.24 5.35 2.54
C ALA A 90 -6.23 4.53 3.36
N ALA A 91 -4.99 4.45 2.92
CA ALA A 91 -3.95 3.73 3.64
C ALA A 91 -3.55 4.42 4.94
N SER A 92 -3.66 5.75 5.00
CA SER A 92 -3.29 6.56 6.17
C SER A 92 -4.37 6.58 7.26
N ASP A 93 -5.57 6.21 6.92
CA ASP A 93 -6.75 6.34 7.79
C ASP A 93 -6.75 5.36 8.99
#